data_5c41810040de58506cde39e37994bb3b
#
_entry.id   5c41810040de58506cde39e37994bb3b
#
_cell.length_a   1.000
_cell.length_b   1.000
_cell.length_c   1.000
_cell.angle_alpha   90.00
_cell.angle_beta   90.00
_cell.angle_gamma   90.00
#
_symmetry.space_group_name_H-M   'P 1'
#
loop_
_entity.id
_entity.type
_entity.pdbx_description
1 polymer ?
#
loop_
_entity_poly.entity_id
_entity_poly.type
_entity_poly.pdbx_seq_one_letter_code
_entity_poly.pdbx_strand_id
1 'polypeptide(L)'
;MGSFYRSKHELIFVFKKGAAPHVNSFGLGETGRPRSNVWDYPGISSIGPSRTEELAMHPTVKPTRLVADAIKDCSRRGDLVLDPFGGSGTTLIAAEKTGRSARLIEYNPTYCDTILRRFERVTGKQALLVATSETFEDVEQHRGSIALSKGSAA
;
A
#
# COMPACT_ATOMS: atom_id res chain seq x y z
N MET A 1 4.35 -16.08 -20.38
CA MET A 1 2.89 -16.35 -20.29
C MET A 1 2.64 -17.79 -20.60
N GLY A 2 1.87 -18.51 -19.79
CA GLY A 2 1.55 -19.91 -20.05
C GLY A 2 0.79 -20.08 -21.35
N SER A 3 1.11 -21.15 -22.10
CA SER A 3 0.52 -21.45 -23.40
C SER A 3 -0.86 -22.13 -23.33
N PHE A 4 -1.35 -22.45 -22.12
CA PHE A 4 -2.58 -23.21 -21.95
C PHE A 4 -3.61 -22.46 -21.11
N TYR A 5 -3.61 -22.58 -19.78
CA TYR A 5 -4.53 -21.84 -18.92
C TYR A 5 -3.88 -20.59 -18.32
N ARG A 6 -4.63 -19.49 -18.26
CA ARG A 6 -4.21 -18.28 -17.51
C ARG A 6 -4.65 -18.40 -16.07
N SER A 7 -3.71 -18.21 -15.14
CA SER A 7 -4.05 -18.10 -13.71
C SER A 7 -4.91 -16.87 -13.47
N LYS A 8 -6.00 -17.04 -12.73
CA LYS A 8 -6.89 -15.96 -12.27
C LYS A 8 -6.82 -15.75 -10.76
N HIS A 9 -5.94 -16.46 -10.07
CA HIS A 9 -5.85 -16.42 -8.61
C HIS A 9 -4.43 -16.16 -8.15
N GLU A 10 -4.33 -15.64 -6.93
CA GLU A 10 -3.11 -15.57 -6.14
C GLU A 10 -3.37 -16.26 -4.81
N LEU A 11 -2.35 -16.90 -4.23
CA LEU A 11 -2.44 -17.52 -2.93
C LEU A 11 -1.97 -16.53 -1.86
N ILE A 12 -2.75 -16.42 -0.78
CA ILE A 12 -2.42 -15.63 0.39
C ILE A 12 -2.25 -16.59 1.55
N PHE A 13 -1.04 -16.65 2.12
CA PHE A 13 -0.74 -17.46 3.28
C PHE A 13 -0.85 -16.62 4.54
N VAL A 14 -1.60 -17.12 5.52
CA VAL A 14 -1.77 -16.46 6.81
C VAL A 14 -1.02 -17.23 7.87
N PHE A 15 -0.08 -16.57 8.52
CA PHE A 15 0.73 -17.14 9.59
C PHE A 15 0.46 -16.43 10.91
N LYS A 16 0.50 -17.17 12.00
CA LYS A 16 0.43 -16.64 13.37
C LYS A 16 1.73 -16.90 14.10
N LYS A 17 2.29 -15.88 14.77
CA LYS A 17 3.44 -16.01 15.65
C LYS A 17 2.98 -16.09 17.11
N GLY A 18 3.47 -17.10 17.84
CA GLY A 18 3.19 -17.27 19.26
C GLY A 18 1.88 -18.01 19.57
N ALA A 19 1.63 -18.27 20.86
CA ALA A 19 0.50 -19.06 21.34
C ALA A 19 -0.75 -18.21 21.68
N ALA A 20 -0.60 -16.89 21.90
CA ALA A 20 -1.71 -16.03 22.25
C ALA A 20 -2.82 -16.05 21.19
N PRO A 21 -4.09 -15.88 21.54
CA PRO A 21 -5.19 -15.76 20.59
C PRO A 21 -4.90 -14.64 19.58
N HIS A 22 -5.17 -14.87 18.31
CA HIS A 22 -5.09 -13.85 17.27
C HIS A 22 -6.36 -12.96 17.31
N VAL A 23 -6.25 -11.76 16.81
CA VAL A 23 -7.41 -10.92 16.55
C VAL A 23 -8.21 -11.54 15.41
N ASN A 24 -9.49 -11.81 15.66
CA ASN A 24 -10.45 -12.27 14.66
C ASN A 24 -11.63 -11.30 14.69
N SER A 25 -11.71 -10.41 13.72
CA SER A 25 -12.71 -9.34 13.69
C SER A 25 -13.97 -9.70 12.93
N PHE A 26 -14.06 -10.91 12.38
CA PHE A 26 -15.25 -11.29 11.62
C PHE A 26 -16.11 -12.37 12.29
N GLY A 27 -15.67 -12.99 13.36
CA GLY A 27 -16.43 -14.03 14.09
C GLY A 27 -17.35 -14.88 13.20
N LEU A 28 -17.48 -16.14 13.42
CA LEU A 28 -18.33 -17.00 12.60
C LEU A 28 -19.82 -16.62 12.75
N GLY A 29 -20.29 -15.72 11.91
CA GLY A 29 -21.71 -15.35 11.83
C GLY A 29 -22.18 -14.25 12.78
N GLU A 30 -21.37 -13.81 13.74
CA GLU A 30 -21.78 -12.82 14.76
C GLU A 30 -21.83 -11.38 14.24
N THR A 31 -21.03 -11.05 13.21
CA THR A 31 -20.86 -9.69 12.74
C THR A 31 -21.49 -9.41 11.37
N GLY A 32 -22.23 -10.35 10.80
CA GLY A 32 -22.84 -10.23 9.48
C GLY A 32 -21.82 -10.09 8.34
N ARG A 33 -20.56 -10.48 8.56
CA ARG A 33 -19.48 -10.47 7.57
C ARG A 33 -19.01 -11.89 7.24
N PRO A 34 -19.86 -12.73 6.60
CA PRO A 34 -19.41 -14.04 6.16
C PRO A 34 -18.31 -13.88 5.14
N ARG A 35 -17.11 -14.36 5.45
CA ARG A 35 -15.99 -14.40 4.49
C ARG A 35 -15.63 -15.84 4.22
N SER A 36 -15.58 -16.18 2.94
CA SER A 36 -15.03 -17.44 2.50
C SER A 36 -13.50 -17.33 2.38
N ASN A 37 -12.85 -18.48 2.20
CA ASN A 37 -11.42 -18.53 1.86
C ASN A 37 -11.13 -18.13 0.39
N VAL A 38 -12.16 -17.81 -0.36
CA VAL A 38 -12.04 -17.24 -1.71
C VAL A 38 -12.41 -15.78 -1.64
N TRP A 39 -11.46 -14.92 -2.03
CA TRP A 39 -11.61 -13.47 -2.06
C TRP A 39 -11.73 -13.02 -3.51
N ASP A 40 -12.91 -12.57 -3.91
CA ASP A 40 -13.16 -12.06 -5.25
C ASP A 40 -13.03 -10.54 -5.27
N TYR A 41 -11.93 -10.06 -5.85
CA TYR A 41 -11.65 -8.66 -6.07
C TYR A 41 -11.31 -8.44 -7.54
N PRO A 42 -11.90 -7.44 -8.21
CA PRO A 42 -11.52 -7.11 -9.57
C PRO A 42 -10.03 -6.74 -9.61
N GLY A 43 -9.28 -7.40 -10.49
CA GLY A 43 -7.88 -7.05 -10.71
C GLY A 43 -7.76 -5.66 -11.35
N ILE A 44 -6.63 -4.99 -11.11
CA ILE A 44 -6.32 -3.67 -11.69
C ILE A 44 -6.20 -3.73 -13.23
N SER A 45 -6.05 -4.93 -13.79
CA SER A 45 -6.12 -5.17 -15.24
C SER A 45 -7.53 -5.13 -15.83
N SER A 46 -8.59 -4.99 -15.01
CA SER A 46 -9.95 -4.80 -15.49
C SER A 46 -10.11 -3.40 -16.06
N ILE A 47 -10.85 -3.29 -17.16
CA ILE A 47 -11.06 -2.06 -17.94
C ILE A 47 -11.61 -0.94 -17.05
N GLY A 48 -10.88 0.19 -16.93
CA GLY A 48 -11.31 1.37 -16.18
C GLY A 48 -10.42 2.58 -16.44
N PRO A 49 -10.91 3.82 -16.24
CA PRO A 49 -10.16 5.05 -16.54
C PRO A 49 -8.92 5.25 -15.66
N SER A 50 -8.84 4.66 -14.47
CA SER A 50 -7.68 4.74 -13.57
C SER A 50 -6.57 3.73 -13.88
N ARG A 51 -6.79 2.81 -14.82
CA ARG A 51 -5.86 1.71 -15.15
C ARG A 51 -4.46 2.19 -15.53
N THR A 52 -4.37 3.21 -16.37
CA THR A 52 -3.09 3.69 -16.91
C THR A 52 -2.26 4.32 -15.80
N GLU A 53 -2.86 5.06 -14.89
CA GLU A 53 -2.18 5.67 -13.76
C GLU A 53 -1.73 4.63 -12.72
N GLU A 54 -2.56 3.64 -12.42
CA GLU A 54 -2.24 2.60 -11.45
C GLU A 54 -1.11 1.67 -11.95
N LEU A 55 -1.12 1.31 -13.22
CA LEU A 55 -0.05 0.51 -13.84
C LEU A 55 1.25 1.30 -14.00
N ALA A 56 1.18 2.62 -14.18
CA ALA A 56 2.36 3.48 -14.21
C ALA A 56 3.04 3.60 -12.84
N MET A 57 2.27 3.44 -11.75
CA MET A 57 2.81 3.52 -10.39
C MET A 57 3.63 2.28 -9.98
N HIS A 58 3.20 1.08 -10.38
CA HIS A 58 3.90 -0.17 -10.07
C HIS A 58 3.30 -1.32 -10.88
N PRO A 59 4.12 -2.26 -11.42
CA PRO A 59 3.62 -3.37 -12.25
C PRO A 59 2.63 -4.30 -11.56
N THR A 60 2.61 -4.36 -10.23
CA THR A 60 1.79 -5.28 -9.43
C THR A 60 1.01 -4.59 -8.32
N VAL A 61 0.36 -3.46 -8.62
CA VAL A 61 -0.50 -2.78 -7.64
C VAL A 61 -1.64 -3.70 -7.21
N LYS A 62 -1.83 -3.87 -5.90
CA LYS A 62 -2.96 -4.61 -5.34
C LYS A 62 -4.17 -3.70 -5.12
N PRO A 63 -5.41 -4.20 -5.25
CA PRO A 63 -6.59 -3.41 -4.91
C PRO A 63 -6.55 -2.97 -3.44
N THR A 64 -6.68 -1.68 -3.19
CA THR A 64 -6.67 -1.13 -1.81
C THR A 64 -7.75 -1.77 -0.93
N ARG A 65 -8.91 -2.10 -1.52
CA ARG A 65 -10.01 -2.76 -0.79
C ARG A 65 -9.62 -4.14 -0.28
N LEU A 66 -8.92 -4.94 -1.09
CA LEU A 66 -8.42 -6.25 -0.68
C LEU A 66 -7.52 -6.15 0.56
N VAL A 67 -6.54 -5.24 0.51
CA VAL A 67 -5.59 -5.03 1.61
C VAL A 67 -6.31 -4.45 2.84
N ALA A 68 -7.23 -3.52 2.66
CA ALA A 68 -8.03 -2.94 3.73
C ALA A 68 -8.89 -3.99 4.45
N ASP A 69 -9.47 -4.93 3.70
CA ASP A 69 -10.27 -6.00 4.27
C ASP A 69 -9.39 -6.99 5.04
N ALA A 70 -8.22 -7.36 4.50
CA ALA A 70 -7.24 -8.18 5.22
C ALA A 70 -6.80 -7.54 6.54
N ILE A 71 -6.49 -6.24 6.53
CA ILE A 71 -6.12 -5.48 7.74
C ILE A 71 -7.27 -5.50 8.77
N LYS A 72 -8.50 -5.25 8.35
CA LYS A 72 -9.66 -5.26 9.25
C LYS A 72 -9.92 -6.63 9.87
N ASP A 73 -9.66 -7.69 9.15
CA ASP A 73 -9.94 -9.05 9.61
C ASP A 73 -9.07 -9.48 10.79
N CYS A 74 -7.83 -8.99 10.87
CA CYS A 74 -6.86 -9.44 11.87
C CYS A 74 -6.25 -8.32 12.74
N SER A 75 -6.84 -7.12 12.72
CA SER A 75 -6.37 -6.00 13.54
C SER A 75 -7.52 -5.12 14.05
N ARG A 76 -7.21 -4.26 15.02
CA ARG A 76 -8.12 -3.26 15.58
C ARG A 76 -7.73 -1.86 15.10
N ARG A 77 -8.65 -0.90 15.21
CA ARG A 77 -8.30 0.50 14.97
C ARG A 77 -7.18 0.94 15.93
N GLY A 78 -6.21 1.68 15.41
CA GLY A 78 -5.02 2.10 16.14
C GLY A 78 -3.87 1.10 16.13
N ASP A 79 -4.08 -0.15 15.72
CA ASP A 79 -3.02 -1.14 15.63
C ASP A 79 -1.98 -0.75 14.55
N LEU A 80 -0.79 -1.31 14.71
CA LEU A 80 0.33 -1.12 13.79
C LEU A 80 0.38 -2.20 12.72
N VAL A 81 0.47 -1.78 11.48
CA VAL A 81 0.69 -2.63 10.30
C VAL A 81 2.11 -2.41 9.79
N LEU A 82 2.88 -3.48 9.65
CA LEU A 82 4.22 -3.44 9.06
C LEU A 82 4.18 -4.07 7.66
N ASP A 83 4.71 -3.36 6.68
CA ASP A 83 4.89 -3.85 5.31
C ASP A 83 6.36 -3.64 4.89
N PRO A 84 7.18 -4.70 4.85
CA PRO A 84 8.59 -4.59 4.46
C PRO A 84 8.81 -4.45 2.95
N PHE A 85 7.75 -4.45 2.13
CA PHE A 85 7.81 -4.34 0.67
C PHE A 85 6.76 -3.35 0.17
N GLY A 86 6.95 -2.06 0.48
CA GLY A 86 5.96 -1.00 0.30
C GLY A 86 5.39 -0.87 -1.11
N GLY A 87 6.23 -1.07 -2.14
CA GLY A 87 5.82 -1.06 -3.55
C GLY A 87 5.14 0.25 -3.95
N SER A 88 3.85 0.18 -4.29
CA SER A 88 3.04 1.38 -4.61
C SER A 88 2.35 2.02 -3.40
N GLY A 89 2.60 1.56 -2.18
CA GLY A 89 2.00 2.09 -0.95
C GLY A 89 0.55 1.69 -0.70
N THR A 90 0.07 0.62 -1.29
CA THR A 90 -1.31 0.17 -1.09
C THR A 90 -1.63 -0.10 0.37
N THR A 91 -0.68 -0.69 1.12
CA THR A 91 -0.82 -0.94 2.55
C THR A 91 -0.94 0.35 3.35
N LEU A 92 -0.18 1.39 3.02
CA LEU A 92 -0.29 2.71 3.67
C LEU A 92 -1.69 3.31 3.51
N ILE A 93 -2.19 3.33 2.27
CA ILE A 93 -3.53 3.84 1.97
C ILE A 93 -4.62 3.01 2.67
N ALA A 94 -4.47 1.68 2.68
CA ALA A 94 -5.44 0.79 3.33
C ALA A 94 -5.45 0.97 4.86
N ALA A 95 -4.29 1.10 5.48
CA ALA A 95 -4.16 1.36 6.92
C ALA A 95 -4.78 2.71 7.30
N GLU A 96 -4.47 3.78 6.57
CA GLU A 96 -5.07 5.11 6.76
C GLU A 96 -6.60 5.05 6.69
N LYS A 97 -7.15 4.47 5.62
CA LYS A 97 -8.61 4.33 5.42
C LYS A 97 -9.29 3.50 6.50
N THR A 98 -8.58 2.61 7.15
CA THR A 98 -9.13 1.72 8.18
C THR A 98 -8.79 2.17 9.60
N GLY A 99 -8.07 3.29 9.77
CA GLY A 99 -7.68 3.85 11.05
C GLY A 99 -6.61 3.03 11.77
N ARG A 100 -5.68 2.44 11.02
CA ARG A 100 -4.46 1.80 11.54
C ARG A 100 -3.25 2.66 11.22
N SER A 101 -2.18 2.49 12.00
CA SER A 101 -0.88 3.07 11.68
C SER A 101 -0.08 2.12 10.81
N ALA A 102 0.57 2.61 9.76
CA ALA A 102 1.44 1.79 8.92
C ALA A 102 2.92 2.16 9.11
N ARG A 103 3.77 1.16 8.95
CA ARG A 103 5.21 1.30 8.78
C ARG A 103 5.60 0.53 7.53
N LEU A 104 6.17 1.22 6.56
CA LEU A 104 6.58 0.64 5.28
C LEU A 104 8.10 0.71 5.15
N ILE A 105 8.66 -0.30 4.52
CA ILE A 105 10.03 -0.30 4.03
C ILE A 105 9.96 -0.47 2.52
N GLU A 106 10.66 0.36 1.79
CA GLU A 106 10.79 0.27 0.34
C GLU A 106 12.26 0.50 -0.03
N TYR A 107 12.80 -0.42 -0.82
CA TYR A 107 14.20 -0.38 -1.22
C TYR A 107 14.48 0.62 -2.35
N ASN A 108 13.52 0.75 -3.28
CA ASN A 108 13.68 1.60 -4.45
C ASN A 108 13.23 3.05 -4.15
N PRO A 109 14.14 4.04 -4.21
CA PRO A 109 13.79 5.43 -3.93
C PRO A 109 12.65 5.98 -4.80
N THR A 110 12.58 5.59 -6.08
CA THR A 110 11.51 6.02 -6.98
C THR A 110 10.14 5.54 -6.52
N TYR A 111 10.07 4.34 -5.92
CA TYR A 111 8.83 3.86 -5.33
C TYR A 111 8.53 4.55 -4.00
N CYS A 112 9.54 4.94 -3.22
CA CYS A 112 9.32 5.80 -2.05
C CYS A 112 8.60 7.09 -2.43
N ASP A 113 9.09 7.80 -3.45
CA ASP A 113 8.46 9.02 -3.96
C ASP A 113 7.03 8.75 -4.46
N THR A 114 6.83 7.64 -5.16
CA THR A 114 5.51 7.21 -5.64
C THR A 114 4.54 6.98 -4.49
N ILE A 115 4.99 6.34 -3.40
CA ILE A 115 4.20 6.12 -2.18
C ILE A 115 3.75 7.45 -1.58
N LEU A 116 4.68 8.39 -1.41
CA LEU A 116 4.42 9.69 -0.79
C LEU A 116 3.42 10.52 -1.62
N ARG A 117 3.67 10.68 -2.92
CA ARG A 117 2.75 11.38 -3.83
C ARG A 117 1.35 10.76 -3.85
N ARG A 118 1.29 9.42 -3.86
CA ARG A 118 0.01 8.70 -3.82
C ARG A 118 -0.72 8.92 -2.50
N PHE A 119 0.00 8.89 -1.38
CA PHE A 119 -0.56 9.14 -0.06
C PHE A 119 -1.16 10.55 0.02
N GLU A 120 -0.41 11.58 -0.35
CA GLU A 120 -0.87 12.96 -0.35
C GLU A 120 -2.11 13.15 -1.24
N ARG A 121 -2.07 12.62 -2.47
CA ARG A 121 -3.20 12.71 -3.40
C ARG A 121 -4.47 12.04 -2.87
N VAL A 122 -4.35 10.87 -2.24
CA VAL A 122 -5.51 10.07 -1.80
C VAL A 122 -6.07 10.54 -0.47
N THR A 123 -5.22 11.07 0.41
CA THR A 123 -5.60 11.43 1.79
C THR A 123 -5.78 12.92 2.01
N GLY A 124 -5.21 13.75 1.15
CA GLY A 124 -5.09 15.20 1.34
C GLY A 124 -4.14 15.61 2.46
N LYS A 125 -3.37 14.67 3.02
CA LYS A 125 -2.39 14.91 4.09
C LYS A 125 -1.01 15.10 3.49
N GLN A 126 -0.22 16.01 4.04
CA GLN A 126 1.17 16.21 3.63
C GLN A 126 2.08 15.15 4.25
N ALA A 127 3.04 14.67 3.48
CA ALA A 127 4.16 13.87 3.97
C ALA A 127 5.26 14.80 4.46
N LEU A 128 5.79 14.52 5.64
CA LEU A 128 6.83 15.34 6.27
C LEU A 128 8.10 14.52 6.48
N LEU A 129 9.24 15.10 6.15
CA LEU A 129 10.54 14.52 6.49
C LEU A 129 10.78 14.68 8.00
N VAL A 130 10.86 13.57 8.73
CA VAL A 130 10.97 13.58 10.20
C VAL A 130 12.16 14.37 10.70
N ALA A 131 13.29 14.38 9.97
CA ALA A 131 14.51 15.04 10.38
C ALA A 131 14.42 16.58 10.36
N THR A 132 13.64 17.17 9.44
CA THR A 132 13.59 18.61 9.21
C THR A 132 12.20 19.21 9.31
N SER A 133 11.16 18.37 9.33
CA SER A 133 9.74 18.75 9.23
C SER A 133 9.37 19.43 7.90
N GLU A 134 10.23 19.33 6.90
CA GLU A 134 9.93 19.81 5.55
C GLU A 134 8.89 18.92 4.86
N THR A 135 8.08 19.55 4.00
CA THR A 135 7.14 18.80 3.16
C THR A 135 7.89 18.02 2.07
N PHE A 136 7.23 17.01 1.50
CA PHE A 136 7.81 16.26 0.39
C PHE A 136 8.16 17.18 -0.79
N GLU A 137 7.33 18.20 -1.07
CA GLU A 137 7.54 19.18 -2.14
C GLU A 137 8.78 20.03 -1.87
N ASP A 138 8.96 20.54 -0.65
CA ASP A 138 10.15 21.35 -0.26
C ASP A 138 11.44 20.54 -0.46
N VAL A 139 11.46 19.29 0.01
CA VAL A 139 12.61 18.38 -0.14
C VAL A 139 12.90 18.08 -1.62
N GLU A 140 11.87 17.88 -2.43
CA GLU A 140 12.01 17.66 -3.87
C GLU A 140 12.65 18.87 -4.57
N GLN A 141 12.16 20.08 -4.29
CA GLN A 141 12.70 21.32 -4.84
C GLN A 141 14.17 21.55 -4.43
N HIS A 142 14.50 21.37 -3.16
CA HIS A 142 15.88 21.54 -2.68
C HIS A 142 16.84 20.54 -3.33
N ARG A 143 16.44 19.27 -3.45
CA ARG A 143 17.28 18.24 -4.09
C ARG A 143 17.39 18.42 -5.60
N GLY A 144 16.35 18.86 -6.25
CA GLY A 144 16.34 19.19 -7.68
C GLY A 144 17.29 20.36 -8.01
N SER A 145 17.31 21.41 -7.21
CA SER A 145 18.21 22.55 -7.39
C SER A 145 19.69 22.18 -7.19
N ILE A 146 20.00 21.30 -6.21
CA ILE A 146 21.36 20.79 -5.99
C ILE A 146 21.84 19.93 -7.17
N ALA A 147 20.97 19.12 -7.76
CA ALA A 147 21.31 18.29 -8.92
C ALA A 147 21.63 19.15 -10.16
N LEU A 148 20.86 20.20 -10.41
CA LEU A 148 21.08 21.14 -11.52
C LEU A 148 22.38 21.92 -11.36
N SER A 149 22.72 22.39 -10.15
CA SER A 149 23.96 23.13 -9.87
C SER A 149 25.23 22.27 -10.06
N LYS A 150 25.16 20.96 -9.82
CA LYS A 150 26.27 20.01 -10.03
C LYS A 150 26.43 19.59 -11.50
N GLY A 151 25.36 19.60 -12.28
CA GLY A 151 25.39 19.29 -13.72
C GLY A 151 25.90 20.43 -14.60
N SER A 152 25.92 21.66 -14.09
CA SER A 152 26.40 22.86 -14.77
C SER A 152 27.91 23.12 -14.60
N ALA A 153 28.59 22.32 -13.78
CA ALA A 153 30.01 22.47 -13.44
C ALA A 153 30.92 21.38 -14.07
N ALA A 154 30.43 20.66 -15.12
CA ALA A 154 31.18 19.62 -15.83
C ALA A 154 31.43 20.00 -17.29
#